data_e9d06164133e0ec7c755d4e2667d1dfa
#
_entry.id   e9d06164133e0ec7c755d4e2667d1dfa
#
_cell.length_a   1.000
_cell.length_b   1.000
_cell.length_c   1.000
_cell.angle_alpha   90.00
_cell.angle_beta   90.00
_cell.angle_gamma   90.00
#
_symmetry.space_group_name_H-M   'P 1'
#
loop_
_entity.id
_entity.type
_entity.pdbx_description
1 polymer ?
#
loop_
_entity_poly.entity_id
_entity_poly.type
_entity_poly.pdbx_seq_one_letter_code
_entity_poly.pdbx_strand_id
1 'polypeptide(L)'
;MHINPLDTTLATFRIDYPFYKEGVGHAAVGALGQASLPYNYFERPQYRNFSFAEGFDVYTYRMENVPFYNLKRPYFHFMYLESGQKKFREENFSLTLGHNISPTTGFNVNYRSRGTKGLYEWSRTKNHNLSVAVSHTGKRYSVHAGFINNHIETRENGGVVGEWAIRDTTFEMPSGVPMKLTSSEATNTYRNNAFFVEQSYGIPLLPVTESDFSIANLPAVFIGHSFEYNSWSKVYKDIRGTYTDDRYERDADGNFVPQDGLEYYKNWFINPTQTRDSIYERVISNRVFIQAQPWDRNGVVGTVNGGVGLDLHTYSQFRLDSYLNGKYDKVGKSSYFVYGSVSYTHL
;
A
#
# COMPACT_ATOMS: atom_id res chain seq x y z
N MET A 1 -8.15 -14.77 -11.87
CA MET A 1 -7.14 -15.05 -10.83
C MET A 1 -5.83 -15.40 -11.51
N HIS A 2 -4.75 -14.67 -11.23
CA HIS A 2 -3.42 -15.02 -11.70
C HIS A 2 -2.70 -15.84 -10.63
N ILE A 3 -2.27 -17.05 -10.99
CA ILE A 3 -1.36 -17.83 -10.13
C ILE A 3 0.03 -17.26 -10.37
N ASN A 4 0.62 -16.68 -9.34
CA ASN A 4 1.96 -16.12 -9.44
C ASN A 4 3.01 -17.25 -9.40
N PRO A 5 3.93 -17.32 -10.39
CA PRO A 5 5.05 -18.23 -10.31
C PRO A 5 5.95 -17.85 -9.13
N LEU A 6 6.48 -18.86 -8.46
CA LEU A 6 7.47 -18.65 -7.42
C LEU A 6 8.86 -18.50 -8.06
N ASP A 7 9.60 -17.48 -7.64
CA ASP A 7 11.02 -17.39 -7.98
C ASP A 7 11.83 -18.34 -7.09
N THR A 8 12.23 -19.45 -7.67
CA THR A 8 13.08 -20.45 -7.01
C THR A 8 14.56 -20.32 -7.38
N THR A 9 14.89 -19.40 -8.28
CA THR A 9 16.25 -19.28 -8.85
C THR A 9 17.14 -18.31 -8.08
N LEU A 10 16.52 -17.45 -7.23
CA LEU A 10 17.21 -16.35 -6.54
C LEU A 10 17.92 -15.38 -7.51
N ALA A 11 17.58 -15.43 -8.79
CA ALA A 11 18.23 -14.60 -9.82
C ALA A 11 17.97 -13.10 -9.60
N THR A 12 16.85 -12.78 -8.97
CA THR A 12 16.38 -11.39 -8.76
C THR A 12 16.81 -10.78 -7.43
N PHE A 13 17.55 -11.50 -6.57
CA PHE A 13 17.85 -11.00 -5.22
C PHE A 13 18.62 -9.67 -5.23
N ARG A 14 19.45 -9.43 -6.25
CA ARG A 14 20.22 -8.18 -6.39
C ARG A 14 19.38 -6.99 -6.83
N ILE A 15 18.23 -7.24 -7.44
CA ILE A 15 17.32 -6.22 -7.96
C ILE A 15 15.97 -6.23 -7.24
N ASP A 16 15.91 -6.80 -6.04
CA ASP A 16 14.68 -6.87 -5.24
C ASP A 16 14.27 -5.53 -4.61
N TYR A 17 14.76 -4.43 -5.16
CA TYR A 17 14.27 -3.11 -4.86
C TYR A 17 12.93 -2.90 -5.57
N PRO A 18 11.89 -2.45 -4.84
CA PRO A 18 10.56 -2.28 -5.42
C PRO A 18 10.53 -1.36 -6.63
N PHE A 19 11.44 -0.39 -6.70
CA PHE A 19 11.54 0.59 -7.80
C PHE A 19 11.96 -0.01 -9.15
N TYR A 20 12.52 -1.20 -9.16
CA TYR A 20 13.10 -1.81 -10.37
C TYR A 20 12.39 -3.10 -10.79
N LYS A 21 11.42 -3.59 -10.00
CA LYS A 21 10.77 -4.87 -10.26
C LYS A 21 9.74 -4.84 -11.37
N GLU A 22 9.09 -3.70 -11.57
CA GLU A 22 7.96 -3.56 -12.47
C GLU A 22 8.17 -2.38 -13.41
N GLY A 23 7.82 -2.56 -14.68
CA GLY A 23 7.81 -1.52 -15.69
C GLY A 23 9.18 -0.90 -15.99
N VAL A 24 9.18 0.39 -16.28
CA VAL A 24 10.38 1.19 -16.60
C VAL A 24 11.11 1.64 -15.34
N GLY A 25 10.50 1.44 -14.16
CA GLY A 25 11.00 1.88 -12.87
C GLY A 25 10.30 3.11 -12.33
N HIS A 26 10.74 3.55 -11.15
CA HIS A 26 10.14 4.64 -10.39
C HIS A 26 11.14 5.74 -10.06
N ALA A 27 10.69 6.98 -10.09
CA ALA A 27 11.40 8.11 -9.48
C ALA A 27 11.18 8.04 -7.97
N ALA A 28 12.24 7.74 -7.21
CA ALA A 28 12.22 7.80 -5.76
C ALA A 28 12.48 9.24 -5.29
N VAL A 29 11.70 9.71 -4.33
CA VAL A 29 11.88 11.06 -3.75
C VAL A 29 13.08 11.10 -2.80
N GLY A 30 13.56 9.93 -2.37
CA GLY A 30 14.68 9.84 -1.44
C GLY A 30 15.10 8.38 -1.21
N ALA A 31 15.30 8.02 0.05
CA ALA A 31 15.75 6.69 0.44
C ALA A 31 14.62 5.64 0.41
N LEU A 32 14.99 4.38 0.62
CA LEU A 32 14.06 3.25 0.65
C LEU A 32 12.89 3.49 1.63
N GLY A 33 11.69 3.26 1.16
CA GLY A 33 10.46 3.44 1.96
C GLY A 33 9.84 4.83 1.88
N GLN A 34 10.49 5.79 1.20
CA GLN A 34 9.91 7.09 0.89
C GLN A 34 9.02 7.02 -0.37
N ALA A 35 8.25 8.09 -0.60
CA ALA A 35 7.35 8.17 -1.74
C ALA A 35 8.08 7.99 -3.08
N SER A 36 7.41 7.38 -4.03
CA SER A 36 7.90 7.19 -5.40
C SER A 36 6.79 7.37 -6.43
N LEU A 37 7.17 7.69 -7.64
CA LEU A 37 6.26 7.82 -8.77
C LEU A 37 6.76 6.98 -9.94
N PRO A 38 5.91 6.22 -10.64
CA PRO A 38 6.26 5.55 -11.87
C PRO A 38 6.79 6.54 -12.92
N TYR A 39 7.89 6.22 -13.60
CA TYR A 39 8.38 6.99 -14.75
C TYR A 39 7.37 6.95 -15.89
N ASN A 40 6.75 5.80 -16.11
CA ASN A 40 5.71 5.65 -17.11
C ASN A 40 4.41 6.30 -16.60
N TYR A 41 3.96 7.33 -17.31
CA TYR A 41 2.72 8.04 -16.97
C TYR A 41 1.49 7.11 -16.96
N PHE A 42 1.41 6.14 -17.86
CA PHE A 42 0.27 5.22 -17.98
C PHE A 42 0.19 4.19 -16.85
N GLU A 43 1.28 3.99 -16.11
CA GLU A 43 1.31 3.14 -14.92
C GLU A 43 0.87 3.89 -13.65
N ARG A 44 0.71 5.22 -13.74
CA ARG A 44 0.24 6.02 -12.61
C ARG A 44 -1.24 5.75 -12.36
N PRO A 45 -1.62 5.47 -11.13
CA PRO A 45 -3.03 5.22 -10.80
C PRO A 45 -3.85 6.46 -11.04
N GLN A 46 -4.94 6.33 -11.81
CA GLN A 46 -5.77 7.48 -12.19
C GLN A 46 -6.96 7.72 -11.26
N TYR A 47 -7.47 6.69 -10.61
CA TYR A 47 -8.66 6.79 -9.76
C TYR A 47 -8.53 5.87 -8.55
N ARG A 48 -7.99 6.40 -7.46
CA ARG A 48 -7.88 5.65 -6.21
C ARG A 48 -8.69 6.30 -5.10
N ASN A 49 -9.18 5.44 -4.24
CA ASN A 49 -9.98 5.87 -3.10
C ASN A 49 -9.15 6.76 -2.15
N PHE A 50 -7.88 6.45 -1.90
CA PHE A 50 -7.03 7.19 -0.98
C PHE A 50 -5.76 7.70 -1.69
N SER A 51 -5.87 8.85 -2.36
CA SER A 51 -4.77 9.44 -3.16
C SER A 51 -3.54 9.82 -2.33
N PHE A 52 -3.70 10.10 -1.04
CA PHE A 52 -2.58 10.44 -0.14
C PHE A 52 -1.53 9.34 0.00
N ALA A 53 -1.86 8.09 -0.29
CA ALA A 53 -0.94 6.95 -0.19
C ALA A 53 -0.38 6.51 -1.55
N GLU A 54 -0.72 7.15 -2.65
CA GLU A 54 -0.30 6.75 -4.01
C GLU A 54 1.22 6.67 -4.17
N GLY A 55 1.97 7.58 -3.56
CA GLY A 55 3.43 7.55 -3.59
C GLY A 55 4.05 6.32 -2.92
N PHE A 56 3.27 5.54 -2.18
CA PHE A 56 3.74 4.34 -1.46
C PHE A 56 3.23 3.04 -2.06
N ASP A 57 2.56 3.10 -3.19
CA ASP A 57 1.96 1.93 -3.84
C ASP A 57 2.92 0.79 -4.12
N VAL A 58 4.13 1.12 -4.50
CA VAL A 58 5.20 0.16 -4.77
C VAL A 58 5.53 -0.73 -3.57
N TYR A 59 5.21 -0.28 -2.36
CA TYR A 59 5.45 -1.02 -1.13
C TYR A 59 4.23 -1.77 -0.62
N THR A 60 3.02 -1.29 -0.93
CA THR A 60 1.79 -1.74 -0.30
C THR A 60 1.23 -3.00 -0.94
N TYR A 61 0.57 -3.83 -0.13
CA TYR A 61 -0.34 -4.84 -0.64
C TYR A 61 -1.71 -4.22 -0.88
N ARG A 62 -2.33 -4.64 -1.96
CA ARG A 62 -3.69 -4.30 -2.35
C ARG A 62 -4.40 -5.56 -2.80
N MET A 63 -5.71 -5.54 -2.82
CA MET A 63 -6.52 -6.70 -3.22
C MET A 63 -6.08 -7.25 -4.59
N GLU A 64 -5.78 -6.35 -5.55
CA GLU A 64 -5.39 -6.71 -6.91
C GLU A 64 -4.00 -7.36 -6.98
N ASN A 65 -3.11 -7.08 -6.03
CA ASN A 65 -1.73 -7.58 -6.03
C ASN A 65 -1.43 -8.60 -4.94
N VAL A 66 -2.44 -9.06 -4.19
CA VAL A 66 -2.25 -10.15 -3.24
C VAL A 66 -1.96 -11.44 -4.03
N PRO A 67 -0.80 -12.07 -3.80
CA PRO A 67 -0.45 -13.27 -4.52
C PRO A 67 -1.25 -14.47 -4.03
N PHE A 68 -1.67 -15.33 -4.95
CA PHE A 68 -2.20 -16.65 -4.67
C PHE A 68 -1.27 -17.69 -5.30
N TYR A 69 -0.92 -18.72 -4.54
CA TYR A 69 -0.01 -19.76 -5.00
C TYR A 69 -0.72 -21.11 -5.05
N ASN A 70 -0.36 -21.92 -6.04
CA ASN A 70 -0.76 -23.32 -6.12
C ASN A 70 0.49 -24.19 -5.93
N LEU A 71 0.61 -24.81 -4.77
CA LEU A 71 1.85 -25.44 -4.31
C LEU A 71 1.66 -26.93 -4.10
N LYS A 72 2.56 -27.75 -4.68
CA LYS A 72 2.62 -29.19 -4.40
C LYS A 72 3.34 -29.52 -3.08
N ARG A 73 4.14 -28.59 -2.56
CA ARG A 73 4.90 -28.71 -1.30
C ARG A 73 4.87 -27.38 -0.58
N PRO A 74 5.03 -27.38 0.76
CA PRO A 74 5.19 -26.13 1.51
C PRO A 74 6.34 -25.30 0.96
N TYR A 75 6.12 -24.01 0.83
CA TYR A 75 7.11 -23.04 0.38
C TYR A 75 7.38 -22.05 1.49
N PHE A 76 8.65 -21.84 1.76
CA PHE A 76 9.13 -20.85 2.71
C PHE A 76 10.27 -20.08 2.07
N HIS A 77 10.13 -18.78 1.99
CA HIS A 77 11.18 -17.88 1.51
C HIS A 77 11.39 -16.77 2.53
N PHE A 78 12.61 -16.58 2.91
CA PHE A 78 13.07 -15.56 3.83
C PHE A 78 14.21 -14.79 3.16
N MET A 79 14.14 -13.47 3.18
CA MET A 79 15.19 -12.61 2.67
C MET A 79 15.42 -11.45 3.63
N TYR A 80 16.67 -11.19 3.94
CA TYR A 80 17.09 -10.02 4.67
C TYR A 80 18.27 -9.37 3.95
N LEU A 81 18.10 -8.11 3.61
CA LEU A 81 19.12 -7.29 2.99
C LEU A 81 19.36 -6.07 3.86
N GLU A 82 20.61 -5.81 4.14
CA GLU A 82 21.06 -4.61 4.83
C GLU A 82 22.12 -3.93 3.98
N SER A 83 22.00 -2.63 3.82
CA SER A 83 22.95 -1.84 3.05
C SER A 83 23.24 -0.50 3.73
N GLY A 84 24.38 0.06 3.36
CA GLY A 84 24.81 1.37 3.84
C GLY A 84 25.58 1.33 5.16
N GLN A 85 26.23 2.48 5.43
CA GLN A 85 26.91 2.70 6.71
C GLN A 85 25.89 2.88 7.84
N LYS A 86 26.29 2.70 9.09
CA LYS A 86 25.43 2.84 10.28
C LYS A 86 24.56 4.11 10.30
N LYS A 87 25.04 5.21 9.70
CA LYS A 87 24.30 6.48 9.59
C LYS A 87 23.21 6.46 8.52
N PHE A 88 23.39 5.67 7.44
CA PHE A 88 22.52 5.62 6.25
C PHE A 88 21.96 4.21 6.04
N ARG A 89 21.84 3.45 7.11
CA ARG A 89 21.43 2.06 7.08
C ARG A 89 20.04 1.91 6.46
N GLU A 90 19.97 1.06 5.46
CA GLU A 90 18.73 0.58 4.85
C GLU A 90 18.53 -0.89 5.19
N GLU A 91 17.32 -1.25 5.55
CA GLU A 91 16.92 -2.62 5.87
C GLU A 91 15.74 -3.03 5.01
N ASN A 92 15.85 -4.19 4.38
CA ASN A 92 14.77 -4.80 3.61
C ASN A 92 14.61 -6.25 4.05
N PHE A 93 13.49 -6.55 4.65
CA PHE A 93 13.10 -7.87 5.10
C PHE A 93 11.88 -8.35 4.36
N SER A 94 11.88 -9.57 3.85
CA SER A 94 10.71 -10.20 3.28
C SER A 94 10.57 -11.65 3.71
N LEU A 95 9.32 -12.04 3.96
CA LEU A 95 8.91 -13.38 4.31
C LEU A 95 7.74 -13.78 3.43
N THR A 96 7.84 -14.92 2.77
CA THR A 96 6.75 -15.56 2.05
C THR A 96 6.58 -16.99 2.56
N LEU A 97 5.39 -17.30 3.04
CA LEU A 97 4.96 -18.62 3.41
C LEU A 97 3.82 -19.03 2.49
N GLY A 98 3.85 -20.24 2.00
CA GLY A 98 2.75 -20.80 1.23
C GLY A 98 2.61 -22.29 1.47
N HIS A 99 1.37 -22.76 1.57
CA HIS A 99 1.08 -24.18 1.73
C HIS A 99 -0.32 -24.50 1.23
N ASN A 100 -0.43 -25.63 0.53
CA ASN A 100 -1.73 -26.21 0.22
C ASN A 100 -2.07 -27.26 1.29
N ILE A 101 -3.13 -26.99 2.05
CA ILE A 101 -3.66 -27.91 3.07
C ILE A 101 -4.31 -29.11 2.40
N SER A 102 -4.91 -28.90 1.22
CA SER A 102 -5.49 -29.92 0.36
C SER A 102 -5.22 -29.60 -1.11
N PRO A 103 -5.47 -30.52 -2.05
CA PRO A 103 -5.35 -30.22 -3.48
C PRO A 103 -6.21 -29.03 -3.94
N THR A 104 -7.25 -28.70 -3.20
CA THR A 104 -8.21 -27.65 -3.52
C THR A 104 -8.06 -26.39 -2.67
N THR A 105 -7.30 -26.44 -1.57
CA THR A 105 -7.24 -25.37 -0.59
C THR A 105 -5.81 -25.01 -0.26
N GLY A 106 -5.45 -23.78 -0.50
CA GLY A 106 -4.15 -23.20 -0.17
C GLY A 106 -4.27 -21.95 0.65
N PHE A 107 -3.22 -21.66 1.39
CA PHE A 107 -3.06 -20.37 2.07
C PHE A 107 -1.65 -19.84 1.85
N ASN A 108 -1.51 -18.53 1.99
CA ASN A 108 -0.21 -17.89 2.01
C ASN A 108 -0.18 -16.70 2.97
N VAL A 109 1.02 -16.39 3.42
CA VAL A 109 1.32 -15.23 4.24
C VAL A 109 2.54 -14.55 3.62
N ASN A 110 2.41 -13.27 3.34
CA ASN A 110 3.51 -12.45 2.85
C ASN A 110 3.68 -11.27 3.79
N TYR A 111 4.89 -11.08 4.26
CA TYR A 111 5.25 -9.95 5.10
C TYR A 111 6.50 -9.27 4.55
N ARG A 112 6.45 -7.94 4.49
CA ARG A 112 7.59 -7.12 4.09
C ARG A 112 7.80 -6.02 5.10
N SER A 113 9.04 -5.84 5.52
CA SER A 113 9.44 -4.72 6.36
C SER A 113 10.59 -4.01 5.70
N ARG A 114 10.46 -2.70 5.53
CA ARG A 114 11.49 -1.86 4.94
C ARG A 114 11.68 -0.63 5.78
N GLY A 115 12.92 -0.21 5.93
CA GLY A 115 13.24 0.97 6.69
C GLY A 115 14.58 1.56 6.29
N THR A 116 14.69 2.86 6.47
CA THR A 116 15.95 3.59 6.32
C THR A 116 16.04 4.70 7.33
N LYS A 117 17.27 5.07 7.68
CA LYS A 117 17.51 6.30 8.45
C LYS A 117 17.43 7.55 7.58
N GLY A 118 17.57 7.38 6.24
CA GLY A 118 17.65 8.47 5.28
C GLY A 118 19.02 9.13 5.25
N LEU A 119 19.25 9.94 4.21
CA LEU A 119 20.50 10.68 4.02
C LEU A 119 20.56 11.95 4.86
N TYR A 120 19.44 12.62 5.02
CA TYR A 120 19.32 13.85 5.80
C TYR A 120 18.80 13.56 7.19
N GLU A 121 19.04 14.46 8.13
CA GLU A 121 18.45 14.36 9.46
C GLU A 121 16.92 14.36 9.36
N TRP A 122 16.27 13.61 10.26
CA TRP A 122 14.81 13.52 10.37
C TRP A 122 14.09 12.99 9.10
N SER A 123 14.78 12.16 8.30
CA SER A 123 14.21 11.55 7.08
C SER A 123 13.99 10.03 7.19
N ARG A 124 13.89 9.52 8.41
CA ARG A 124 13.68 8.09 8.66
C ARG A 124 12.34 7.60 8.13
N THR A 125 12.35 6.41 7.56
CA THR A 125 11.14 5.69 7.15
C THR A 125 11.04 4.31 7.78
N LYS A 126 9.81 3.83 7.95
CA LYS A 126 9.50 2.46 8.34
C LYS A 126 8.22 2.02 7.65
N ASN A 127 8.30 0.91 6.92
CA ASN A 127 7.16 0.32 6.24
C ASN A 127 7.01 -1.13 6.67
N HIS A 128 5.81 -1.51 7.09
CA HIS A 128 5.44 -2.87 7.45
C HIS A 128 4.18 -3.24 6.68
N ASN A 129 4.27 -4.26 5.85
CA ASN A 129 3.18 -4.64 4.96
C ASN A 129 2.95 -6.15 5.08
N LEU A 130 1.74 -6.53 5.41
CA LEU A 130 1.31 -7.91 5.60
C LEU A 130 0.16 -8.22 4.65
N SER A 131 0.21 -9.36 3.99
CA SER A 131 -0.95 -9.96 3.34
C SER A 131 -1.09 -11.43 3.77
N VAL A 132 -2.31 -11.80 4.08
CA VAL A 132 -2.69 -13.19 4.35
C VAL A 132 -3.79 -13.53 3.37
N ALA A 133 -3.67 -14.64 2.65
CA ALA A 133 -4.66 -15.06 1.69
C ALA A 133 -4.95 -16.55 1.78
N VAL A 134 -6.20 -16.89 1.52
CA VAL A 134 -6.71 -18.27 1.46
C VAL A 134 -7.47 -18.42 0.17
N SER A 135 -7.23 -19.52 -0.52
CA SER A 135 -7.96 -19.90 -1.72
C SER A 135 -8.51 -21.31 -1.61
N HIS A 136 -9.75 -21.50 -2.02
CA HIS A 136 -10.35 -22.79 -2.21
C HIS A 136 -10.94 -22.87 -3.60
N THR A 137 -10.53 -23.87 -4.37
CA THR A 137 -11.05 -24.12 -5.72
C THR A 137 -11.58 -25.53 -5.78
N GLY A 138 -12.86 -25.69 -5.44
CA GLY A 138 -13.58 -26.94 -5.54
C GLY A 138 -14.10 -27.20 -6.95
N LYS A 139 -14.83 -28.30 -7.12
CA LYS A 139 -15.33 -28.70 -8.43
C LYS A 139 -16.27 -27.66 -9.06
N ARG A 140 -17.18 -27.07 -8.27
CA ARG A 140 -18.15 -26.05 -8.71
C ARG A 140 -18.07 -24.75 -7.93
N TYR A 141 -17.53 -24.78 -6.72
CA TYR A 141 -17.44 -23.62 -5.84
C TYR A 141 -16.00 -23.20 -5.68
N SER A 142 -15.76 -21.91 -5.80
CA SER A 142 -14.47 -21.33 -5.52
C SER A 142 -14.64 -20.11 -4.60
N VAL A 143 -13.69 -19.93 -3.70
CA VAL A 143 -13.60 -18.77 -2.82
C VAL A 143 -12.15 -18.34 -2.66
N HIS A 144 -11.92 -17.05 -2.74
CA HIS A 144 -10.66 -16.37 -2.48
C HIS A 144 -10.91 -15.32 -1.41
N ALA A 145 -10.16 -15.38 -0.34
CA ALA A 145 -10.28 -14.40 0.74
C ALA A 145 -8.89 -13.91 1.14
N GLY A 146 -8.80 -12.67 1.58
CA GLY A 146 -7.55 -12.12 2.04
C GLY A 146 -7.72 -11.01 3.04
N PHE A 147 -6.68 -10.83 3.85
CA PHE A 147 -6.51 -9.73 4.78
C PHE A 147 -5.21 -9.02 4.46
N ILE A 148 -5.26 -7.69 4.48
CA ILE A 148 -4.13 -6.82 4.20
C ILE A 148 -3.98 -5.85 5.36
N ASN A 149 -2.74 -5.67 5.80
CA ASN A 149 -2.37 -4.60 6.72
C ASN A 149 -1.12 -3.90 6.17
N ASN A 150 -1.25 -2.62 5.88
CA ASN A 150 -0.14 -1.75 5.50
C ASN A 150 0.05 -0.68 6.56
N HIS A 151 1.27 -0.51 7.04
CA HIS A 151 1.68 0.52 7.97
C HIS A 151 2.94 1.19 7.45
N ILE A 152 2.85 2.48 7.18
CA ILE A 152 3.95 3.29 6.66
C ILE A 152 4.12 4.48 7.58
N GLU A 153 5.32 4.69 8.07
CA GLU A 153 5.71 5.83 8.88
C GLU A 153 6.88 6.53 8.21
N THR A 154 6.72 7.82 7.94
CA THR A 154 7.78 8.70 7.44
C THR A 154 7.99 9.83 8.43
N ARG A 155 9.25 10.14 8.70
CA ARG A 155 9.60 11.38 9.40
C ARG A 155 9.76 12.50 8.41
N GLU A 156 9.31 13.67 8.82
CA GLU A 156 9.31 14.85 7.98
C GLU A 156 10.30 15.88 8.51
N ASN A 157 11.23 16.30 7.65
CA ASN A 157 12.24 17.32 7.99
C ASN A 157 11.93 18.70 7.41
N GLY A 158 10.81 18.84 6.68
CA GLY A 158 10.37 20.11 6.09
C GLY A 158 11.26 20.64 4.95
N GLY A 159 12.27 19.87 4.55
CA GLY A 159 13.26 20.28 3.55
C GLY A 159 14.38 21.15 4.13
N VAL A 160 15.29 21.57 3.25
CA VAL A 160 16.47 22.37 3.61
C VAL A 160 16.07 23.79 3.97
N VAL A 161 16.73 24.38 4.97
CA VAL A 161 16.44 25.75 5.46
C VAL A 161 16.55 26.79 4.34
N GLY A 162 17.52 26.66 3.44
CA GLY A 162 17.71 27.56 2.30
C GLY A 162 18.70 27.02 1.29
N GLU A 163 18.71 27.63 0.10
CA GLU A 163 19.64 27.21 -0.97
C GLU A 163 21.12 27.32 -0.57
N TRP A 164 21.45 28.25 0.31
CA TRP A 164 22.80 28.42 0.83
C TRP A 164 23.32 27.16 1.52
N ALA A 165 22.44 26.45 2.26
CA ALA A 165 22.81 25.24 2.97
C ALA A 165 23.18 24.06 2.03
N ILE A 166 22.65 24.04 0.80
CA ILE A 166 23.03 23.04 -0.22
C ILE A 166 24.37 23.40 -0.86
N ARG A 167 24.65 24.71 -0.98
CA ARG A 167 25.86 25.22 -1.64
C ARG A 167 27.06 25.31 -0.70
N ASP A 168 26.82 25.17 0.59
CA ASP A 168 27.85 25.25 1.61
C ASP A 168 28.68 23.97 1.64
N THR A 169 29.92 24.06 1.21
CA THR A 169 30.87 22.94 1.14
C THR A 169 31.48 22.58 2.52
N THR A 170 31.13 23.32 3.58
CA THR A 170 31.57 23.00 4.95
C THR A 170 30.86 21.79 5.53
N PHE A 171 29.70 21.43 4.99
CA PHE A 171 28.99 20.22 5.37
C PHE A 171 29.60 19.00 4.68
N GLU A 172 30.43 18.27 5.39
CA GLU A 172 31.08 17.05 4.86
C GLU A 172 30.08 15.93 4.54
N MET A 173 28.91 15.94 5.17
CA MET A 173 27.88 14.90 5.01
C MET A 173 26.49 15.51 4.85
N PRO A 174 25.59 14.87 4.07
CA PRO A 174 24.20 15.31 3.97
C PRO A 174 23.45 15.42 5.31
N SER A 175 23.84 14.61 6.30
CA SER A 175 23.26 14.65 7.64
C SER A 175 23.63 15.91 8.44
N GLY A 176 24.59 16.69 7.98
CA GLY A 176 24.97 17.99 8.58
C GLY A 176 24.18 19.17 8.01
N VAL A 177 23.46 18.96 6.91
CA VAL A 177 22.69 20.03 6.27
C VAL A 177 21.49 20.40 7.14
N PRO A 178 21.32 21.68 7.51
CA PRO A 178 20.21 22.09 8.40
C PRO A 178 18.85 21.98 7.72
N MET A 179 17.91 21.38 8.43
CA MET A 179 16.54 21.17 7.99
C MET A 179 15.57 22.12 8.67
N LYS A 180 14.47 22.46 8.00
CA LYS A 180 13.44 23.38 8.53
C LYS A 180 12.72 22.84 9.75
N LEU A 181 12.43 21.52 9.77
CA LEU A 181 11.87 20.85 10.92
C LEU A 181 12.97 20.07 11.63
N THR A 182 13.28 20.49 12.84
CA THR A 182 14.31 19.86 13.66
C THR A 182 13.73 18.96 14.73
N SER A 183 12.40 18.76 14.68
CA SER A 183 11.68 17.91 15.62
C SER A 183 11.76 16.44 15.19
N SER A 184 12.20 15.58 16.10
CA SER A 184 12.12 14.13 15.91
C SER A 184 10.68 13.60 15.88
N GLU A 185 9.70 14.43 16.19
CA GLU A 185 8.30 14.09 16.38
C GLU A 185 7.42 14.41 15.15
N ALA A 186 7.96 15.14 14.15
CA ALA A 186 7.23 15.39 12.91
C ALA A 186 7.13 14.11 12.09
N THR A 187 5.97 13.48 12.09
CA THR A 187 5.72 12.18 11.45
C THR A 187 4.47 12.19 10.60
N ASN A 188 4.53 11.52 9.44
CA ASN A 188 3.38 11.08 8.68
C ASN A 188 3.21 9.58 8.88
N THR A 189 2.04 9.16 9.31
CA THR A 189 1.69 7.76 9.48
C THR A 189 0.51 7.41 8.58
N TYR A 190 0.71 6.44 7.70
CA TYR A 190 -0.32 5.87 6.86
C TYR A 190 -0.64 4.46 7.34
N ARG A 191 -1.92 4.16 7.50
CA ARG A 191 -2.39 2.83 7.86
C ARG A 191 -3.51 2.39 6.96
N ASN A 192 -3.41 1.16 6.50
CA ASN A 192 -4.45 0.51 5.73
C ASN A 192 -4.78 -0.84 6.34
N ASN A 193 -6.06 -1.10 6.50
CA ASN A 193 -6.58 -2.43 6.79
C ASN A 193 -7.63 -2.76 5.75
N ALA A 194 -7.44 -3.85 5.04
CA ALA A 194 -8.39 -4.32 4.07
C ALA A 194 -8.69 -5.80 4.28
N PHE A 195 -9.93 -6.17 4.01
CA PHE A 195 -10.40 -7.54 3.97
C PHE A 195 -11.24 -7.72 2.74
N PHE A 196 -11.05 -8.83 2.03
CA PHE A 196 -11.86 -9.15 0.86
C PHE A 196 -12.23 -10.62 0.82
N VAL A 197 -13.37 -10.89 0.23
CA VAL A 197 -13.84 -12.22 -0.12
C VAL A 197 -14.44 -12.17 -1.51
N GLU A 198 -13.95 -13.02 -2.39
CA GLU A 198 -14.55 -13.26 -3.69
C GLU A 198 -14.95 -14.73 -3.79
N GLN A 199 -16.21 -14.98 -4.11
CA GLN A 199 -16.75 -16.32 -4.20
C GLN A 199 -17.56 -16.49 -5.48
N SER A 200 -17.51 -17.67 -6.04
CA SER A 200 -18.30 -18.01 -7.22
C SER A 200 -18.76 -19.46 -7.21
N TYR A 201 -19.93 -19.67 -7.78
CA TYR A 201 -20.50 -20.99 -8.01
C TYR A 201 -20.72 -21.19 -9.49
N GLY A 202 -20.17 -22.29 -10.03
CA GLY A 202 -20.23 -22.62 -11.43
C GLY A 202 -21.30 -23.67 -11.75
N ILE A 203 -22.06 -23.38 -12.79
CA ILE A 203 -23.07 -24.28 -13.39
C ILE A 203 -22.50 -24.74 -14.73
N PRO A 204 -22.08 -26.01 -14.87
CA PRO A 204 -21.54 -26.52 -16.13
C PRO A 204 -22.62 -26.59 -17.19
N LEU A 205 -22.29 -26.21 -18.42
CA LEU A 205 -23.17 -26.32 -19.59
C LEU A 205 -23.06 -27.69 -20.28
N LEU A 206 -22.02 -28.46 -19.95
CA LEU A 206 -21.77 -29.80 -20.46
C LEU A 206 -21.69 -30.79 -19.28
N PRO A 207 -21.96 -32.10 -19.54
CA PRO A 207 -21.78 -33.12 -18.51
C PRO A 207 -20.34 -33.11 -17.94
N VAL A 208 -20.21 -33.08 -16.65
CA VAL A 208 -18.93 -33.11 -15.94
C VAL A 208 -18.55 -34.56 -15.68
N THR A 209 -17.37 -34.97 -16.10
CA THR A 209 -16.83 -36.33 -15.88
C THR A 209 -16.18 -36.42 -14.48
N GLU A 210 -15.95 -37.65 -14.00
CA GLU A 210 -15.27 -37.85 -12.71
C GLU A 210 -13.82 -37.39 -12.74
N SER A 211 -13.20 -37.39 -13.92
CA SER A 211 -11.83 -36.92 -14.12
C SER A 211 -11.66 -35.41 -14.04
N ASP A 212 -12.76 -34.64 -14.14
CA ASP A 212 -12.69 -33.18 -14.08
C ASP A 212 -12.52 -32.70 -12.65
N PHE A 213 -11.35 -32.18 -12.34
CA PHE A 213 -11.01 -31.65 -11.02
C PHE A 213 -11.76 -30.33 -10.73
N SER A 214 -11.99 -29.51 -11.75
CA SER A 214 -12.68 -28.21 -11.65
C SER A 214 -13.36 -27.88 -12.97
N ILE A 215 -14.53 -27.23 -12.91
CA ILE A 215 -15.22 -26.71 -14.10
C ILE A 215 -14.69 -25.36 -14.58
N ALA A 216 -13.64 -24.82 -13.97
CA ALA A 216 -13.09 -23.52 -14.35
C ALA A 216 -12.62 -23.44 -15.81
N ASN A 217 -12.25 -24.57 -16.41
CA ASN A 217 -11.81 -24.67 -17.79
C ASN A 217 -12.87 -25.30 -18.72
N LEU A 218 -14.09 -25.52 -18.23
CA LEU A 218 -15.19 -26.07 -19.01
C LEU A 218 -16.19 -24.97 -19.38
N PRO A 219 -16.99 -25.17 -20.45
CA PRO A 219 -18.13 -24.31 -20.71
C PRO A 219 -19.06 -24.29 -19.50
N ALA A 220 -19.19 -23.14 -18.88
CA ALA A 220 -19.94 -22.97 -17.64
C ALA A 220 -20.45 -21.53 -17.47
N VAL A 221 -21.48 -21.39 -16.66
CA VAL A 221 -21.92 -20.09 -16.15
C VAL A 221 -21.59 -20.01 -14.68
N PHE A 222 -20.90 -18.96 -14.28
CA PHE A 222 -20.55 -18.68 -12.90
C PHE A 222 -21.39 -17.54 -12.37
N ILE A 223 -21.94 -17.71 -11.18
CA ILE A 223 -22.58 -16.65 -10.42
C ILE A 223 -21.63 -16.35 -9.26
N GLY A 224 -21.23 -15.11 -9.11
CA GLY A 224 -20.25 -14.73 -8.11
C GLY A 224 -20.64 -13.50 -7.31
N HIS A 225 -20.00 -13.37 -6.17
CA HIS A 225 -20.12 -12.25 -5.25
C HIS A 225 -18.73 -11.86 -4.76
N SER A 226 -18.46 -10.56 -4.75
CA SER A 226 -17.24 -9.98 -4.19
C SER A 226 -17.64 -8.99 -3.11
N PHE A 227 -17.02 -9.15 -1.95
CA PHE A 227 -17.09 -8.21 -0.84
C PHE A 227 -15.71 -7.67 -0.54
N GLU A 228 -15.61 -6.36 -0.36
CA GLU A 228 -14.38 -5.68 0.04
C GLU A 228 -14.69 -4.69 1.16
N TYR A 229 -13.85 -4.71 2.18
CA TYR A 229 -13.74 -3.67 3.19
C TYR A 229 -12.34 -3.10 3.12
N ASN A 230 -12.22 -1.79 2.92
CA ASN A 230 -10.94 -1.10 2.81
C ASN A 230 -10.96 0.17 3.64
N SER A 231 -10.05 0.27 4.60
CA SER A 231 -9.94 1.43 5.50
C SER A 231 -8.54 2.00 5.44
N TRP A 232 -8.45 3.27 5.12
CA TRP A 232 -7.23 4.05 5.11
C TRP A 232 -7.24 5.16 6.14
N SER A 233 -6.07 5.47 6.66
CA SER A 233 -5.85 6.66 7.47
C SER A 233 -4.50 7.28 7.17
N LYS A 234 -4.45 8.61 7.19
CA LYS A 234 -3.22 9.40 7.23
C LYS A 234 -3.27 10.28 8.46
N VAL A 235 -2.23 10.25 9.25
CA VAL A 235 -2.08 11.10 10.43
C VAL A 235 -0.75 11.81 10.34
N TYR A 236 -0.78 13.10 10.17
CA TYR A 236 0.38 13.96 10.38
C TYR A 236 0.40 14.41 11.83
N LYS A 237 1.55 14.31 12.47
CA LYS A 237 1.76 14.70 13.87
C LYS A 237 3.09 15.40 13.97
N ASP A 238 3.10 16.59 14.54
CA ASP A 238 4.32 17.29 14.95
C ASP A 238 4.12 17.79 16.37
N ILE A 239 4.84 17.19 17.30
CA ILE A 239 4.85 17.61 18.70
C ILE A 239 6.22 18.23 18.97
N ARG A 240 6.24 19.53 19.06
CA ARG A 240 7.43 20.26 19.48
C ARG A 240 7.47 20.28 20.99
N GLY A 241 8.41 19.54 21.56
CA GLY A 241 8.76 19.68 22.95
C GLY A 241 9.38 21.07 23.22
N THR A 242 9.56 21.40 24.48
CA THR A 242 10.35 22.55 24.87
C THR A 242 11.77 22.34 24.34
N TYR A 243 12.19 23.15 23.39
CA TYR A 243 13.50 23.03 22.77
C TYR A 243 14.58 23.36 23.83
N THR A 244 15.33 22.35 24.20
CA THR A 244 16.50 22.49 25.09
C THR A 244 17.82 22.30 24.34
N ASP A 245 17.81 22.39 23.02
CA ASP A 245 18.96 22.09 22.17
C ASP A 245 19.85 23.34 22.02
N ASP A 246 21.12 23.22 22.28
CA ASP A 246 22.15 24.29 22.19
C ASP A 246 22.38 24.80 20.76
N ARG A 247 21.72 24.19 19.76
CA ARG A 247 21.77 24.60 18.35
C ARG A 247 20.89 25.82 18.03
N TYR A 248 20.09 26.32 18.97
CA TYR A 248 19.19 27.45 18.77
C TYR A 248 19.84 28.76 19.28
N GLU A 249 19.62 29.82 18.50
CA GLU A 249 20.01 31.16 18.94
C GLU A 249 19.36 31.51 20.27
N ARG A 250 20.16 32.13 21.13
CA ARG A 250 19.63 32.69 22.39
C ARG A 250 19.53 34.19 22.21
N ASP A 251 18.48 34.77 22.77
CA ASP A 251 18.38 36.22 22.88
C ASP A 251 19.43 36.80 23.86
N ALA A 252 19.49 38.13 23.95
CA ALA A 252 20.42 38.81 24.84
C ALA A 252 20.21 38.45 26.32
N ASP A 253 19.04 37.93 26.67
CA ASP A 253 18.67 37.52 28.02
C ASP A 253 18.93 36.03 28.28
N GLY A 254 19.46 35.32 27.28
CA GLY A 254 19.81 33.90 27.36
C GLY A 254 18.63 32.93 27.15
N ASN A 255 17.44 33.43 26.80
CA ASN A 255 16.30 32.60 26.46
C ASN A 255 16.42 32.06 25.03
N PHE A 256 15.93 30.86 24.78
CA PHE A 256 15.87 30.34 23.44
C PHE A 256 14.93 31.21 22.60
N VAL A 257 15.45 31.77 21.51
CA VAL A 257 14.61 32.38 20.49
C VAL A 257 13.82 31.23 19.84
N PRO A 258 12.49 31.23 19.96
CA PRO A 258 11.66 30.20 19.29
C PRO A 258 11.90 30.32 17.79
N GLN A 259 12.78 29.51 17.23
CA GLN A 259 12.90 29.40 15.80
C GLN A 259 11.66 28.69 15.27
N ASP A 260 10.90 29.39 14.81
CA ASP A 260 9.62 29.57 14.20
C ASP A 260 9.05 28.31 13.52
N GLY A 261 8.55 27.43 14.37
CA GLY A 261 7.47 26.57 13.93
C GLY A 261 6.24 27.35 13.46
N LEU A 262 6.06 28.53 13.99
CA LEU A 262 5.09 29.52 13.54
C LEU A 262 5.37 29.97 12.10
N GLU A 263 6.63 30.21 11.69
CA GLU A 263 6.98 30.54 10.32
C GLU A 263 6.78 29.38 9.37
N TYR A 264 7.11 28.15 9.72
CA TYR A 264 6.93 27.00 8.86
C TYR A 264 5.46 26.75 8.55
N TYR A 265 4.58 26.77 9.55
CA TYR A 265 3.16 26.50 9.39
C TYR A 265 2.31 27.76 9.09
N LYS A 266 2.87 28.97 9.15
CA LYS A 266 2.25 30.24 8.74
C LYS A 266 0.79 30.43 9.20
N ASN A 267 0.49 30.15 10.43
CA ASN A 267 -0.87 30.22 10.99
C ASN A 267 -1.91 29.25 10.36
N TRP A 268 -1.46 28.23 9.67
CA TRP A 268 -2.36 27.21 9.10
C TRP A 268 -2.96 26.29 10.17
N PHE A 269 -2.34 26.25 11.34
CA PHE A 269 -2.76 25.42 12.46
C PHE A 269 -3.13 26.26 13.67
N ILE A 270 -4.09 25.78 14.46
CA ILE A 270 -4.55 26.44 15.69
C ILE A 270 -3.45 26.50 16.74
N ASN A 271 -2.67 25.43 16.83
CA ASN A 271 -1.55 25.33 17.73
C ASN A 271 -0.28 24.96 16.96
N PRO A 272 0.59 25.93 16.66
CA PRO A 272 1.81 25.67 15.89
C PRO A 272 2.85 24.87 16.65
N THR A 273 2.76 24.77 17.99
CA THR A 273 3.69 24.01 18.81
C THR A 273 3.31 22.53 18.92
N GLN A 274 2.04 22.20 18.65
CA GLN A 274 1.55 20.83 18.66
C GLN A 274 0.47 20.67 17.61
N THR A 275 0.84 20.08 16.49
CA THR A 275 -0.06 19.89 15.36
C THR A 275 -0.39 18.42 15.18
N ARG A 276 -1.65 18.15 14.89
CA ARG A 276 -2.13 16.83 14.48
C ARG A 276 -3.23 17.00 13.47
N ASP A 277 -2.96 16.54 12.24
CA ASP A 277 -3.95 16.47 11.19
C ASP A 277 -4.22 15.02 10.81
N SER A 278 -5.47 14.66 10.58
CA SER A 278 -5.86 13.30 10.31
C SER A 278 -6.99 13.20 9.29
N ILE A 279 -6.81 12.30 8.35
CA ILE A 279 -7.77 12.00 7.29
C ILE A 279 -8.01 10.48 7.31
N TYR A 280 -9.29 10.11 7.26
CA TYR A 280 -9.73 8.73 7.25
C TYR A 280 -10.66 8.50 6.07
N GLU A 281 -10.47 7.37 5.40
CA GLU A 281 -11.39 6.90 4.38
C GLU A 281 -11.71 5.43 4.63
N ARG A 282 -12.98 5.09 4.48
CA ARG A 282 -13.45 3.71 4.53
C ARG A 282 -14.34 3.46 3.34
N VAL A 283 -14.07 2.38 2.64
CA VAL A 283 -14.87 1.90 1.52
C VAL A 283 -15.37 0.49 1.83
N ILE A 284 -16.66 0.28 1.62
CA ILE A 284 -17.27 -1.04 1.64
C ILE A 284 -17.85 -1.27 0.25
N SER A 285 -17.31 -2.27 -0.45
CA SER A 285 -17.76 -2.63 -1.79
C SER A 285 -18.47 -3.99 -1.79
N ASN A 286 -19.59 -4.03 -2.46
CA ASN A 286 -20.32 -5.28 -2.74
C ASN A 286 -20.59 -5.37 -4.23
N ARG A 287 -20.22 -6.48 -4.84
CA ARG A 287 -20.41 -6.73 -6.27
C ARG A 287 -21.04 -8.12 -6.47
N VAL A 288 -22.03 -8.19 -7.33
CA VAL A 288 -22.60 -9.46 -7.80
C VAL A 288 -22.35 -9.52 -9.29
N PHE A 289 -21.88 -10.65 -9.78
CA PHE A 289 -21.57 -10.84 -11.17
C PHE A 289 -22.00 -12.20 -11.72
N ILE A 290 -22.20 -12.21 -13.03
CA ILE A 290 -22.40 -13.42 -13.81
C ILE A 290 -21.31 -13.45 -14.86
N GLN A 291 -20.61 -14.58 -14.92
CA GLN A 291 -19.59 -14.84 -15.93
C GLN A 291 -19.99 -16.06 -16.75
N ALA A 292 -20.05 -15.91 -18.04
CA ALA A 292 -20.34 -17.01 -18.98
C ALA A 292 -19.06 -17.36 -19.76
N GLN A 293 -18.79 -18.68 -19.84
CA GLN A 293 -17.75 -19.26 -20.68
C GLN A 293 -18.43 -20.16 -21.69
N PRO A 294 -18.98 -19.61 -22.79
CA PRO A 294 -19.92 -20.34 -23.65
C PRO A 294 -19.33 -21.55 -24.36
N TRP A 295 -18.08 -21.52 -24.80
CA TRP A 295 -17.40 -22.68 -25.42
C TRP A 295 -15.91 -22.43 -25.64
N ASP A 296 -15.22 -23.55 -25.78
CA ASP A 296 -13.89 -23.65 -26.35
C ASP A 296 -14.07 -24.12 -27.83
N ARG A 297 -13.68 -23.29 -28.77
CA ARG A 297 -13.73 -23.64 -30.21
C ARG A 297 -12.36 -23.31 -30.80
N ASN A 298 -11.60 -24.32 -31.16
CA ASN A 298 -10.27 -24.19 -31.77
C ASN A 298 -9.25 -23.46 -30.89
N GLY A 299 -9.26 -23.68 -29.56
CA GLY A 299 -8.28 -23.08 -28.67
C GLY A 299 -8.56 -21.61 -28.29
N VAL A 300 -9.71 -21.07 -28.67
CA VAL A 300 -10.14 -19.73 -28.23
C VAL A 300 -11.05 -19.87 -27.01
N VAL A 301 -10.60 -19.37 -25.88
CA VAL A 301 -11.42 -19.30 -24.67
C VAL A 301 -11.97 -17.89 -24.55
N GLY A 302 -13.28 -17.76 -24.72
CA GLY A 302 -13.99 -16.49 -24.51
C GLY A 302 -14.69 -16.45 -23.16
N THR A 303 -14.62 -15.34 -22.45
CA THR A 303 -15.41 -15.08 -21.25
C THR A 303 -16.19 -13.79 -21.40
N VAL A 304 -17.45 -13.82 -21.02
CA VAL A 304 -18.31 -12.64 -20.92
C VAL A 304 -18.68 -12.47 -19.47
N ASN A 305 -18.38 -11.33 -18.90
CA ASN A 305 -18.66 -11.01 -17.52
C ASN A 305 -19.53 -9.75 -17.44
N GLY A 306 -20.55 -9.79 -16.60
CA GLY A 306 -21.41 -8.64 -16.32
C GLY A 306 -21.85 -8.65 -14.88
N GLY A 307 -21.97 -7.47 -14.28
CA GLY A 307 -22.32 -7.38 -12.87
C GLY A 307 -22.80 -6.01 -12.45
N VAL A 308 -23.25 -5.97 -11.21
CA VAL A 308 -23.69 -4.74 -10.53
C VAL A 308 -22.91 -4.59 -9.24
N GLY A 309 -22.64 -3.37 -8.83
CA GLY A 309 -21.90 -3.08 -7.63
C GLY A 309 -22.43 -1.89 -6.86
N LEU A 310 -22.13 -1.91 -5.58
CA LEU A 310 -22.41 -0.84 -4.62
C LEU A 310 -21.14 -0.55 -3.83
N ASP A 311 -20.68 0.69 -3.89
CA ASP A 311 -19.59 1.20 -3.06
C ASP A 311 -20.12 2.23 -2.06
N LEU A 312 -19.86 1.98 -0.78
CA LEU A 312 -20.19 2.87 0.31
C LEU A 312 -18.91 3.54 0.81
N HIS A 313 -18.74 4.81 0.50
CA HIS A 313 -17.60 5.62 0.94
C HIS A 313 -17.95 6.40 2.19
N THR A 314 -17.02 6.42 3.14
CA THR A 314 -17.09 7.27 4.32
C THR A 314 -15.77 8.00 4.46
N TYR A 315 -15.81 9.31 4.39
CA TYR A 315 -14.67 10.21 4.61
C TYR A 315 -14.81 10.86 5.98
N SER A 316 -13.72 10.98 6.69
CA SER A 316 -13.67 11.70 7.94
C SER A 316 -12.36 12.48 8.02
N GLN A 317 -12.45 13.76 8.28
CA GLN A 317 -11.31 14.64 8.43
C GLN A 317 -11.44 15.48 9.70
N PHE A 318 -10.31 15.92 10.21
CA PHE A 318 -10.27 16.88 11.28
C PHE A 318 -10.62 18.28 10.74
N ARG A 319 -11.54 18.97 11.40
CA ARG A 319 -11.88 20.37 11.09
C ARG A 319 -11.72 21.25 12.31
N LEU A 320 -11.44 22.53 12.07
CA LEU A 320 -11.26 23.53 13.11
C LEU A 320 -12.49 23.62 14.02
N ASP A 321 -13.69 23.72 13.43
CA ASP A 321 -14.95 23.76 14.16
C ASP A 321 -15.20 22.49 14.97
N SER A 322 -14.75 21.35 14.43
CA SER A 322 -14.84 20.06 15.08
C SER A 322 -13.83 19.91 16.22
N TYR A 323 -12.70 20.61 16.15
CA TYR A 323 -11.73 20.64 17.24
C TYR A 323 -12.27 21.30 18.48
N LEU A 324 -12.89 22.47 18.32
CA LEU A 324 -13.52 23.20 19.40
C LEU A 324 -14.67 22.40 20.03
N ASN A 325 -15.34 21.56 19.27
CA ASN A 325 -16.46 20.74 19.68
C ASN A 325 -16.12 19.24 19.86
N GLY A 326 -14.86 18.83 19.65
CA GLY A 326 -14.42 17.43 19.75
C GLY A 326 -15.00 16.48 18.70
N LYS A 327 -15.44 16.97 17.55
CA LYS A 327 -16.09 16.18 16.50
C LYS A 327 -15.30 16.18 15.20
N TYR A 328 -15.25 15.03 14.53
CA TYR A 328 -14.78 14.90 13.15
C TYR A 328 -15.94 15.11 12.18
N ASP A 329 -15.68 15.81 11.10
CA ASP A 329 -16.58 15.84 9.97
C ASP A 329 -16.59 14.48 9.28
N LYS A 330 -17.79 13.98 9.02
CA LYS A 330 -18.00 12.74 8.29
C LYS A 330 -18.89 13.01 7.09
N VAL A 331 -18.43 12.57 5.93
CA VAL A 331 -19.20 12.63 4.69
C VAL A 331 -19.32 11.21 4.16
N GLY A 332 -20.56 10.80 3.90
CA GLY A 332 -20.87 9.53 3.27
C GLY A 332 -21.27 9.71 1.81
N LYS A 333 -20.82 8.82 0.93
CA LYS A 333 -21.22 8.76 -0.47
C LYS A 333 -21.50 7.32 -0.86
N SER A 334 -22.63 7.08 -1.51
CA SER A 334 -22.98 5.77 -2.09
C SER A 334 -22.85 5.86 -3.61
N SER A 335 -22.21 4.90 -4.23
CA SER A 335 -22.05 4.79 -5.67
C SER A 335 -22.57 3.45 -6.14
N TYR A 336 -23.49 3.47 -7.11
CA TYR A 336 -24.01 2.28 -7.77
C TYR A 336 -23.44 2.23 -9.18
N PHE A 337 -23.05 1.06 -9.64
CA PHE A 337 -22.51 0.92 -10.98
C PHE A 337 -22.87 -0.44 -11.58
N VAL A 338 -22.90 -0.44 -12.90
CA VAL A 338 -23.04 -1.65 -13.73
C VAL A 338 -21.80 -1.76 -14.58
N TYR A 339 -21.28 -2.96 -14.72
CA TYR A 339 -20.09 -3.20 -15.53
C TYR A 339 -20.26 -4.43 -16.40
N GLY A 340 -19.51 -4.46 -17.48
CA GLY A 340 -19.42 -5.60 -18.37
C GLY A 340 -18.03 -5.68 -18.98
N SER A 341 -17.53 -6.88 -19.18
CA SER A 341 -16.27 -7.13 -19.86
C SER A 341 -16.35 -8.38 -20.70
N VAL A 342 -15.65 -8.36 -21.82
CA VAL A 342 -15.44 -9.51 -22.69
C VAL A 342 -13.94 -9.73 -22.79
N SER A 343 -13.50 -10.93 -22.47
CA SER A 343 -12.11 -11.34 -22.62
C SER A 343 -12.04 -12.54 -23.54
N TYR A 344 -11.11 -12.54 -24.46
CA TYR A 344 -10.81 -13.69 -25.31
C TYR A 344 -9.29 -13.85 -25.41
N THR A 345 -8.83 -15.08 -25.38
CA THR A 345 -7.43 -15.45 -25.58
C THR A 345 -7.30 -16.23 -26.86
N HIS A 346 -6.42 -15.78 -27.74
CA HIS A 346 -5.93 -16.59 -28.86
C HIS A 346 -4.77 -17.44 -28.33
N LEU A 347 -4.88 -18.74 -28.47
CA LEU A 347 -3.78 -19.68 -28.25
C LEU A 347 -2.91 -19.76 -29.48
#